data_5238f320b1970765844bac39741ee8f8
#
_entry.id   5238f320b1970765844bac39741ee8f8
#
_cell.length_a   1.000
_cell.length_b   1.000
_cell.length_c   1.000
_cell.angle_alpha   90.00
_cell.angle_beta   90.00
_cell.angle_gamma   90.00
#
_symmetry.space_group_name_H-M   'P 1'
#
loop_
_entity.id
_entity.type
_entity.pdbx_description
1 polymer ?
#
loop_
_entity_poly.entity_id
_entity_poly.type
_entity_poly.pdbx_seq_one_letter_code
_entity_poly.pdbx_strand_id
1 'polypeptide(L)'
;QALVILVTAVLLAALWLFLTRTRLGLALRAVSQDRDVAAACAMNVRTVVSLNFALGSALAGAAGMLVGIYYNSVSPTMGDVTAYKGLAIIVLGGLGSIPGTVLGGLLVGVAETLLIGLVEVPFPRDAWAFLAMIAVFLFRPQGLLGR
;
A
#
# COMPACT_ATOMS: atom_id res chain seq x y z
N GLN A 1 18.98 6.79 4.58
CA GLN A 1 18.15 5.56 4.58
C GLN A 1 17.40 5.40 5.90
N ALA A 2 18.06 5.55 7.06
CA ALA A 2 17.38 5.44 8.35
C ALA A 2 16.25 6.46 8.54
N LEU A 3 16.40 7.67 8.06
CA LEU A 3 15.36 8.70 8.10
C LEU A 3 14.12 8.29 7.30
N VAL A 4 14.30 7.73 6.09
CA VAL A 4 13.17 7.26 5.25
C VAL A 4 12.40 6.15 5.96
N ILE A 5 13.12 5.17 6.55
CA ILE A 5 12.49 4.07 7.31
C ILE A 5 11.71 4.62 8.51
N LEU A 6 12.29 5.54 9.26
CA LEU A 6 11.67 6.14 10.44
C LEU A 6 10.40 6.91 10.06
N VAL A 7 10.47 7.77 9.04
CA VAL A 7 9.29 8.53 8.57
C VAL A 7 8.20 7.61 8.05
N THR A 8 8.56 6.58 7.28
CA THR A 8 7.60 5.58 6.79
C THR A 8 6.92 4.84 7.96
N ALA A 9 7.69 4.41 8.96
CA ALA A 9 7.15 3.75 10.14
C ALA A 9 6.19 4.66 10.93
N VAL A 10 6.54 5.94 11.09
CA VAL A 10 5.68 6.94 11.75
C VAL A 10 4.38 7.16 10.96
N LEU A 11 4.46 7.30 9.63
CA LEU A 11 3.28 7.47 8.78
C LEU A 11 2.35 6.25 8.83
N LEU A 12 2.90 5.04 8.81
CA LEU A 12 2.13 3.81 8.94
C LEU A 12 1.50 3.68 10.32
N ALA A 13 2.23 3.99 11.38
CA ALA A 13 1.71 3.98 12.75
C ALA A 13 0.60 5.03 12.92
N ALA A 14 0.78 6.23 12.39
CA ALA A 14 -0.22 7.29 12.41
C ALA A 14 -1.50 6.88 11.66
N LEU A 15 -1.36 6.29 10.47
CA LEU A 15 -2.49 5.78 9.71
C LEU A 15 -3.23 4.67 10.45
N TRP A 16 -2.49 3.71 11.00
CA TRP A 16 -3.08 2.61 11.77
C TRP A 16 -3.83 3.12 13.00
N LEU A 17 -3.22 4.04 13.75
CA LEU A 17 -3.84 4.68 14.91
C LEU A 17 -5.08 5.48 14.52
N PHE A 18 -5.00 6.25 13.43
CA PHE A 18 -6.14 7.00 12.90
C PHE A 18 -7.31 6.07 12.56
N LEU A 19 -7.08 5.00 11.83
CA LEU A 19 -8.12 4.07 11.41
C LEU A 19 -8.70 3.24 12.55
N THR A 20 -7.92 2.94 13.60
CA THR A 20 -8.38 2.10 14.72
C THR A 20 -8.95 2.89 15.87
N ARG A 21 -8.48 4.12 16.10
CA ARG A 21 -8.80 4.90 17.31
C ARG A 21 -9.71 6.09 17.06
N THR A 22 -9.97 6.49 15.80
CA THR A 22 -10.83 7.66 15.53
C THR A 22 -12.22 7.24 15.08
N ARG A 23 -13.21 8.12 15.33
CA ARG A 23 -14.60 7.96 14.84
C ARG A 23 -14.65 7.96 13.31
N LEU A 24 -13.78 8.74 12.67
CA LEU A 24 -13.66 8.79 11.20
C LEU A 24 -13.14 7.45 10.64
N GLY A 25 -12.14 6.84 11.29
CA GLY A 25 -11.66 5.51 10.92
C GLY A 25 -12.74 4.42 11.06
N LEU A 26 -13.60 4.53 12.08
CA LEU A 26 -14.76 3.64 12.22
C LEU A 26 -15.76 3.85 11.08
N ALA A 27 -16.08 5.09 10.73
CA ALA A 27 -16.98 5.42 9.63
C ALA A 27 -16.43 4.94 8.28
N LEU A 28 -15.11 5.09 8.03
CA LEU A 28 -14.44 4.58 6.84
C LEU A 28 -14.59 3.06 6.70
N ARG A 29 -14.40 2.32 7.80
CA ARG A 29 -14.56 0.87 7.81
C ARG A 29 -16.01 0.45 7.61
N ALA A 30 -16.99 1.14 8.22
CA ALA A 30 -18.40 0.86 8.01
C ALA A 30 -18.83 1.06 6.56
N VAL A 31 -18.43 2.18 5.93
CA VAL A 31 -18.73 2.46 4.52
C VAL A 31 -18.03 1.49 3.57
N SER A 32 -16.85 0.96 3.95
CA SER A 32 -16.13 -0.02 3.14
C SER A 32 -16.77 -1.41 3.17
N GLN A 33 -17.53 -1.75 4.21
CA GLN A 33 -18.27 -3.01 4.32
C GLN A 33 -19.58 -2.97 3.54
N ASP A 34 -20.39 -1.97 3.81
CA ASP A 34 -21.67 -1.80 3.12
C ASP A 34 -22.07 -0.30 3.11
N ARG A 35 -22.16 0.26 1.90
CA ARG A 35 -22.51 1.68 1.72
C ARG A 35 -23.98 1.97 2.02
N ASP A 36 -24.87 1.04 1.69
CA ASP A 36 -26.32 1.21 1.84
C ASP A 36 -26.72 1.13 3.31
N VAL A 37 -26.14 0.19 4.04
CA VAL A 37 -26.33 0.07 5.50
C VAL A 37 -25.74 1.28 6.22
N ALA A 38 -24.56 1.77 5.82
CA ALA A 38 -23.95 2.97 6.40
C ALA A 38 -24.85 4.21 6.15
N ALA A 39 -25.41 4.35 4.96
CA ALA A 39 -26.35 5.42 4.63
C ALA A 39 -27.65 5.33 5.45
N ALA A 40 -28.18 4.12 5.67
CA ALA A 40 -29.34 3.88 6.52
C ALA A 40 -29.10 4.27 7.99
N CYS A 41 -27.84 4.19 8.46
CA CYS A 41 -27.42 4.68 9.78
C CYS A 41 -27.16 6.20 9.82
N ALA A 42 -27.72 6.96 8.87
CA ALA A 42 -27.58 8.42 8.76
C ALA A 42 -26.15 8.91 8.58
N MET A 43 -25.23 8.07 8.10
CA MET A 43 -23.86 8.49 7.77
C MET A 43 -23.82 9.19 6.41
N ASN A 44 -23.11 10.31 6.33
CA ASN A 44 -22.88 10.99 5.06
C ASN A 44 -21.76 10.27 4.28
N VAL A 45 -22.12 9.25 3.49
CA VAL A 45 -21.21 8.40 2.71
C VAL A 45 -20.32 9.25 1.80
N ARG A 46 -20.86 10.31 1.17
CA ARG A 46 -20.11 11.20 0.29
C ARG A 46 -18.93 11.86 1.02
N THR A 47 -19.17 12.40 2.22
CA THR A 47 -18.12 13.03 3.03
C THR A 47 -17.05 12.02 3.46
N VAL A 48 -17.47 10.81 3.84
CA VAL A 48 -16.54 9.75 4.24
C VAL A 48 -15.65 9.32 3.07
N VAL A 49 -16.23 9.16 1.88
CA VAL A 49 -15.47 8.82 0.66
C VAL A 49 -14.50 9.94 0.28
N SER A 50 -14.94 11.21 0.30
CA SER A 50 -14.04 12.35 0.02
C SER A 50 -12.87 12.41 0.99
N LEU A 51 -13.11 12.15 2.27
CA LEU A 51 -12.07 12.12 3.29
C LEU A 51 -11.07 10.98 3.05
N ASN A 52 -11.55 9.81 2.63
CA ASN A 52 -10.68 8.69 2.27
C ASN A 52 -9.75 9.04 1.10
N PHE A 53 -10.29 9.70 0.07
CA PHE A 53 -9.48 10.19 -1.05
C PHE A 53 -8.43 11.23 -0.60
N ALA A 54 -8.82 12.17 0.26
CA ALA A 54 -7.89 13.18 0.79
C ALA A 54 -6.74 12.53 1.59
N LEU A 55 -7.05 11.55 2.43
CA LEU A 55 -6.04 10.79 3.18
C LEU A 55 -5.12 9.98 2.25
N GLY A 56 -5.69 9.30 1.27
CA GLY A 56 -4.92 8.54 0.28
C GLY A 56 -3.98 9.44 -0.51
N SER A 57 -4.46 10.59 -0.98
CA SER A 57 -3.66 11.57 -1.72
C SER A 57 -2.54 12.16 -0.86
N ALA A 58 -2.80 12.47 0.41
CA ALA A 58 -1.79 12.98 1.33
C ALA A 58 -0.68 11.94 1.57
N LEU A 59 -1.05 10.67 1.78
CA LEU A 59 -0.09 9.58 1.95
C LEU A 59 0.71 9.32 0.67
N ALA A 60 0.06 9.37 -0.50
CA ALA A 60 0.73 9.21 -1.79
C ALA A 60 1.74 10.34 -2.03
N GLY A 61 1.37 11.59 -1.71
CA GLY A 61 2.27 12.73 -1.77
C GLY A 61 3.49 12.58 -0.86
N ALA A 62 3.25 12.18 0.40
CA ALA A 62 4.34 11.92 1.35
C ALA A 62 5.25 10.77 0.87
N ALA A 63 4.69 9.68 0.36
CA ALA A 63 5.45 8.58 -0.20
C ALA A 63 6.29 9.02 -1.42
N GLY A 64 5.70 9.81 -2.32
CA GLY A 64 6.41 10.36 -3.48
C GLY A 64 7.60 11.24 -3.09
N MET A 65 7.44 12.08 -2.07
CA MET A 65 8.55 12.90 -1.54
C MET A 65 9.67 12.02 -0.97
N LEU A 66 9.34 10.97 -0.20
CA LEU A 66 10.31 10.05 0.36
C LEU A 66 11.08 9.29 -0.73
N VAL A 67 10.38 8.87 -1.77
CA VAL A 67 10.99 8.20 -2.93
C VAL A 67 11.92 9.15 -3.68
N GLY A 68 11.51 10.41 -3.92
CA GLY A 68 12.35 11.43 -4.54
C GLY A 68 13.63 11.71 -3.75
N ILE A 69 13.53 11.79 -2.41
CA ILE A 69 14.69 11.95 -1.52
C ILE A 69 15.61 10.72 -1.58
N TYR A 70 15.03 9.52 -1.62
CA TYR A 70 15.79 8.27 -1.65
C TYR A 70 16.62 8.13 -2.93
N TYR A 71 16.04 8.41 -4.09
CA TYR A 71 16.72 8.31 -5.37
C TYR A 71 17.54 9.54 -5.73
N ASN A 72 17.38 10.64 -4.99
CA ASN A 72 18.01 11.93 -5.25
C ASN A 72 17.81 12.43 -6.69
N SER A 73 16.75 11.98 -7.33
CA SER A 73 16.37 12.35 -8.70
C SER A 73 14.87 12.18 -8.86
N VAL A 74 14.26 13.03 -9.67
CA VAL A 74 12.83 12.97 -10.00
C VAL A 74 12.69 12.97 -11.51
N SER A 75 12.09 11.91 -12.05
CA SER A 75 11.74 11.83 -13.47
C SER A 75 10.21 11.75 -13.64
N PRO A 76 9.66 12.25 -14.76
CA PRO A 76 8.21 12.23 -14.99
C PRO A 76 7.59 10.82 -14.99
N THR A 77 8.36 9.81 -15.38
CA THR A 77 7.93 8.40 -15.49
C THR A 77 8.18 7.55 -14.25
N MET A 78 8.79 8.13 -13.20
CA MET A 78 9.15 7.43 -11.96
C MET A 78 7.93 6.87 -11.23
N GLY A 79 6.76 7.53 -11.40
CA GLY A 79 5.50 7.10 -10.80
C GLY A 79 4.93 5.82 -11.40
N ASP A 80 5.14 5.58 -12.68
CA ASP A 80 4.53 4.46 -13.40
C ASP A 80 4.97 3.11 -12.82
N VAL A 81 6.28 2.93 -12.68
CA VAL A 81 6.87 1.71 -12.10
C VAL A 81 6.43 1.51 -10.66
N THR A 82 6.41 2.59 -9.87
CA THR A 82 5.97 2.55 -8.47
C THR A 82 4.48 2.22 -8.36
N ALA A 83 3.65 2.72 -9.27
CA ALA A 83 2.21 2.43 -9.30
C ALA A 83 1.95 0.94 -9.59
N TYR A 84 2.63 0.35 -10.57
CA TYR A 84 2.51 -1.09 -10.87
C TYR A 84 2.97 -1.96 -9.69
N LYS A 85 4.10 -1.62 -9.06
CA LYS A 85 4.57 -2.31 -7.84
C LYS A 85 3.56 -2.17 -6.71
N GLY A 86 3.00 -0.98 -6.51
CA GLY A 86 1.99 -0.73 -5.49
C GLY A 86 0.75 -1.59 -5.71
N LEU A 87 0.28 -1.71 -6.95
CA LEU A 87 -0.85 -2.56 -7.30
C LEU A 87 -0.55 -4.04 -7.02
N ALA A 88 0.64 -4.50 -7.39
CA ALA A 88 1.09 -5.87 -7.09
C ALA A 88 1.12 -6.13 -5.57
N ILE A 89 1.62 -5.19 -4.77
CA ILE A 89 1.68 -5.30 -3.31
C ILE A 89 0.28 -5.34 -2.68
N ILE A 90 -0.67 -4.52 -3.17
CA ILE A 90 -2.05 -4.52 -2.67
C ILE A 90 -2.73 -5.87 -2.92
N VAL A 91 -2.54 -6.42 -4.10
CA VAL A 91 -3.08 -7.73 -4.47
C VAL A 91 -2.44 -8.83 -3.63
N LEU A 92 -1.13 -8.80 -3.47
CA LEU A 92 -0.35 -9.76 -2.68
C LEU A 92 -0.71 -9.71 -1.19
N GLY A 93 -0.92 -8.51 -0.64
CA GLY A 93 -1.33 -8.31 0.74
C GLY A 93 -2.76 -8.74 1.04
N GLY A 94 -3.60 -8.80 0.00
CA GLY A 94 -5.04 -9.05 0.08
C GLY A 94 -5.85 -7.75 0.06
N LEU A 95 -6.78 -7.67 -0.89
CA LEU A 95 -7.66 -6.51 -1.07
C LEU A 95 -8.47 -6.24 0.21
N GLY A 96 -8.31 -5.03 0.77
CA GLY A 96 -9.03 -4.61 1.98
C GLY A 96 -8.32 -4.86 3.31
N SER A 97 -7.16 -5.52 3.31
CA SER A 97 -6.36 -5.75 4.52
C SER A 97 -5.15 -4.82 4.58
N ILE A 98 -5.24 -3.75 5.41
CA ILE A 98 -4.12 -2.81 5.62
C ILE A 98 -2.87 -3.51 6.17
N PRO A 99 -2.96 -4.35 7.23
CA PRO A 99 -1.80 -5.06 7.71
C PRO A 99 -1.24 -6.05 6.67
N GLY A 100 -2.12 -6.65 5.85
CA GLY A 100 -1.71 -7.51 4.74
C GLY A 100 -0.90 -6.76 3.70
N THR A 101 -1.33 -5.57 3.30
CA THR A 101 -0.61 -4.74 2.33
C THR A 101 0.76 -4.30 2.86
N VAL A 102 0.85 -3.93 4.14
CA VAL A 102 2.13 -3.57 4.78
C VAL A 102 3.10 -4.74 4.81
N LEU A 103 2.63 -5.93 5.22
CA LEU A 103 3.42 -7.15 5.21
C LEU A 103 3.81 -7.55 3.78
N GLY A 104 2.88 -7.46 2.83
CA GLY A 104 3.15 -7.71 1.41
C GLY A 104 4.24 -6.79 0.86
N GLY A 105 4.19 -5.50 1.18
CA GLY A 105 5.22 -4.53 0.80
C GLY A 105 6.59 -4.83 1.39
N LEU A 106 6.65 -5.21 2.67
CA LEU A 106 7.88 -5.64 3.32
C LEU A 106 8.46 -6.91 2.69
N LEU A 107 7.61 -7.91 2.45
CA LEU A 107 8.03 -9.17 1.82
C LEU A 107 8.57 -8.95 0.41
N VAL A 108 7.87 -8.17 -0.42
CA VAL A 108 8.34 -7.84 -1.78
C VAL A 108 9.64 -7.07 -1.73
N GLY A 109 9.78 -6.06 -0.86
CA GLY A 109 11.00 -5.27 -0.73
C GLY A 109 12.20 -6.11 -0.27
N VAL A 110 12.01 -6.99 0.72
CA VAL A 110 13.06 -7.89 1.20
C VAL A 110 13.41 -8.94 0.13
N ALA A 111 12.41 -9.56 -0.49
CA ALA A 111 12.63 -10.55 -1.55
C ALA A 111 13.38 -9.92 -2.74
N GLU A 112 12.98 -8.74 -3.19
CA GLU A 112 13.66 -8.00 -4.26
C GLU A 112 15.14 -7.74 -3.90
N THR A 113 15.39 -7.28 -2.68
CA THR A 113 16.77 -6.98 -2.24
C THR A 113 17.63 -8.23 -2.13
N LEU A 114 17.08 -9.33 -1.59
CA LEU A 114 17.79 -10.61 -1.48
C LEU A 114 18.07 -11.24 -2.84
N LEU A 115 17.10 -11.21 -3.76
CA LEU A 115 17.26 -11.76 -5.10
C LEU A 115 18.31 -11.00 -5.91
N ILE A 116 18.32 -9.68 -5.83
CA ILE A 116 19.33 -8.86 -6.49
C ILE A 116 20.73 -9.11 -5.90
N GLY A 117 20.82 -9.34 -4.58
CA GLY A 117 22.09 -9.59 -3.91
C GLY A 117 22.64 -10.99 -4.10
N LEU A 118 21.79 -12.00 -4.33
CA LEU A 118 22.19 -13.41 -4.43
C LEU A 118 22.34 -13.89 -5.87
N VAL A 119 21.58 -13.29 -6.80
CA VAL A 119 21.50 -13.77 -8.18
C VAL A 119 21.92 -12.63 -9.11
N GLU A 120 23.11 -12.71 -9.67
CA GLU A 120 23.62 -11.78 -10.69
C GLU A 120 22.92 -12.00 -12.05
N VAL A 121 21.59 -11.97 -12.07
CA VAL A 121 20.85 -12.10 -13.34
C VAL A 121 20.52 -10.71 -13.87
N PRO A 122 20.73 -10.42 -15.16
CA PRO A 122 20.44 -9.13 -15.77
C PRO A 122 18.92 -8.93 -16.00
N PHE A 123 18.12 -9.20 -14.97
CA PHE A 123 16.68 -8.95 -14.99
C PHE A 123 16.37 -7.57 -14.39
N PRO A 124 15.46 -6.80 -15.00
CA PRO A 124 14.99 -5.54 -14.41
C PRO A 124 14.40 -5.79 -13.03
N ARG A 125 14.73 -4.93 -12.07
CA ARG A 125 14.25 -5.01 -10.67
C ARG A 125 12.74 -5.20 -10.57
N ASP A 126 12.01 -4.60 -11.50
CA ASP A 126 10.54 -4.59 -11.52
C ASP A 126 9.94 -5.93 -11.91
N ALA A 127 10.66 -6.74 -12.69
CA ALA A 127 10.22 -8.07 -13.09
C ALA A 127 10.01 -9.02 -11.90
N TRP A 128 10.77 -8.87 -10.83
CA TRP A 128 10.64 -9.68 -9.62
C TRP A 128 9.33 -9.43 -8.86
N ALA A 129 8.86 -8.18 -8.82
CA ALA A 129 7.58 -7.85 -8.22
C ALA A 129 6.41 -8.48 -9.01
N PHE A 130 6.49 -8.47 -10.33
CA PHE A 130 5.49 -9.13 -11.18
C PHE A 130 5.52 -10.65 -11.07
N LEU A 131 6.71 -11.25 -11.00
CA LEU A 131 6.86 -12.69 -10.77
C LEU A 131 6.27 -13.11 -9.42
N ALA A 132 6.53 -12.35 -8.36
CA ALA A 132 5.94 -12.58 -7.04
C ALA A 132 4.41 -12.46 -7.09
N MET A 133 3.87 -11.46 -7.81
CA MET A 133 2.43 -11.30 -7.99
C MET A 133 1.82 -12.51 -8.71
N ILE A 134 2.43 -12.96 -9.81
CA ILE A 134 1.96 -14.13 -10.56
C ILE A 134 2.02 -15.39 -9.70
N ALA A 135 3.09 -15.60 -8.96
CA ALA A 135 3.24 -16.73 -8.05
C ALA A 135 2.14 -16.75 -6.98
N VAL A 136 1.85 -15.59 -6.36
CA VAL A 136 0.80 -15.49 -5.35
C VAL A 136 -0.59 -15.74 -5.96
N PHE A 137 -0.87 -15.21 -7.15
CA PHE A 137 -2.13 -15.50 -7.85
C PHE A 137 -2.31 -16.99 -8.17
N LEU A 138 -1.22 -17.68 -8.47
CA LEU A 138 -1.25 -19.10 -8.79
C LEU A 138 -1.54 -19.96 -7.55
N PHE A 139 -0.95 -19.59 -6.39
CA PHE A 139 -1.04 -20.36 -5.15
C PHE A 139 -2.12 -19.87 -4.20
N ARG A 140 -2.40 -18.55 -4.16
CA ARG A 140 -3.39 -17.92 -3.27
C ARG A 140 -4.03 -16.69 -3.91
N PRO A 141 -5.10 -16.86 -4.70
CA PRO A 141 -5.76 -15.76 -5.40
C PRO A 141 -6.41 -14.72 -4.47
N GLN A 142 -6.60 -15.05 -3.18
CA GLN A 142 -7.17 -14.16 -2.17
C GLN A 142 -6.10 -13.27 -1.47
N GLY A 143 -4.81 -13.40 -1.84
CA GLY A 143 -3.70 -12.74 -1.17
C GLY A 143 -3.28 -13.42 0.15
N LEU A 144 -2.25 -12.88 0.80
CA LEU A 144 -1.67 -13.47 2.02
C LEU A 144 -2.60 -13.38 3.23
N LEU A 145 -3.37 -12.30 3.36
CA LEU A 145 -4.27 -12.00 4.47
C LEU A 145 -5.68 -11.59 4.02
N GLY A 146 -6.05 -11.83 2.76
CA GLY A 146 -7.40 -11.64 2.25
C GLY A 146 -8.37 -12.66 2.89
N ARG A 147 -9.51 -12.15 3.37
CA ARG A 147 -10.67 -12.97 3.79
C ARG A 147 -11.63 -13.12 2.65
#